data_3c7df11e6752f61ec7afe4725ff72819
#
_entry.id   3c7df11e6752f61ec7afe4725ff72819
#
_cell.length_a   1.000
_cell.length_b   1.000
_cell.length_c   1.000
_cell.angle_alpha   90.00
_cell.angle_beta   90.00
_cell.angle_gamma   90.00
#
_symmetry.space_group_name_H-M   'P 1'
#
loop_
_entity.id
_entity.type
_entity.pdbx_description
1 polymer ?
#
loop_
_entity_poly.entity_id
_entity_poly.type
_entity_poly.pdbx_seq_one_letter_code
_entity_poly.pdbx_strand_id
1 'polypeptide(L)'
;MSNQLTRRDFAIRTAGFGLALGLTPAVTLAEAQQASRSETSPAIADPYSLVDPEFLPVLKQFPAVDLSMEMVVKFRQMPGMPPLPAPAPQPVERHIPGPTGAPEVRLWVVDPAPAEKGKPVLLHMHGGGFMMTDPFLMPHLQGIATDCHCVVVSVDYRLAPETRYPGSLEDNYAALKWVHAHAAELGIDRSRIAVGGESAGGTHAASLAIHARDRKEVPIVFQLLIYPALDDRTGSTRQAPPGSGQFMWNAGANRLAWSSLLGVPAGSSKAPATAVPARVASVAGLPPAWIGVGAIDLFAEEDMEYALRLVHAGVATELLVVRGAFHGFDLLVPDAEASKQFSASWKSALRKAFATGKAV
;
A
#
# COMPACT_ATOMS: atom_id res chain seq x y z
N MET A 1 -8.15 61.10 5.96
CA MET A 1 -8.38 61.27 4.51
C MET A 1 -8.25 59.90 3.88
N SER A 2 -9.39 59.25 3.64
CA SER A 2 -9.49 57.91 3.10
C SER A 2 -9.58 57.98 1.57
N ASN A 3 -8.69 57.35 0.87
CA ASN A 3 -8.73 57.19 -0.59
C ASN A 3 -9.34 55.82 -0.91
N GLN A 4 -10.64 55.83 -1.22
CA GLN A 4 -11.34 54.71 -1.81
C GLN A 4 -11.11 54.71 -3.31
N LEU A 5 -10.42 53.71 -3.85
CA LEU A 5 -10.35 53.44 -5.27
C LEU A 5 -11.66 52.79 -5.73
N THR A 6 -12.33 53.42 -6.68
CA THR A 6 -13.62 52.99 -7.21
C THR A 6 -13.43 51.98 -8.37
N ARG A 7 -14.45 51.11 -8.56
CA ARG A 7 -14.53 50.06 -9.59
C ARG A 7 -14.37 50.51 -11.06
N ARG A 8 -14.15 51.80 -11.33
CA ARG A 8 -14.01 52.38 -12.70
C ARG A 8 -12.58 52.40 -13.22
N ASP A 9 -11.56 52.21 -12.37
CA ASP A 9 -10.16 52.32 -12.80
C ASP A 9 -9.55 50.98 -13.34
N PHE A 10 -10.34 49.91 -13.38
CA PHE A 10 -9.92 48.60 -13.87
C PHE A 10 -10.28 48.33 -15.35
N ALA A 11 -10.96 49.27 -16.03
CA ALA A 11 -11.53 49.02 -17.38
C ALA A 11 -10.79 49.66 -18.54
N ILE A 12 -9.63 50.30 -18.35
CA ILE A 12 -8.95 51.05 -19.43
C ILE A 12 -7.47 50.69 -19.53
N ARG A 13 -7.14 49.40 -19.58
CA ARG A 13 -5.79 48.90 -20.03
C ARG A 13 -5.81 47.56 -20.75
N THR A 14 -6.85 47.28 -21.52
CA THR A 14 -6.87 46.14 -22.44
C THR A 14 -7.31 46.53 -23.84
N ALA A 15 -6.51 47.40 -24.45
CA ALA A 15 -6.61 47.67 -25.89
C ALA A 15 -5.20 47.82 -26.43
N GLY A 16 -4.71 46.81 -27.11
CA GLY A 16 -3.51 46.93 -27.97
C GLY A 16 -2.45 45.83 -27.78
N PHE A 17 -2.79 44.58 -28.07
CA PHE A 17 -1.82 43.61 -28.55
C PHE A 17 -2.53 42.65 -29.51
N GLY A 18 -2.50 43.01 -30.79
CA GLY A 18 -2.81 42.09 -31.88
C GLY A 18 -1.66 41.13 -32.01
N LEU A 19 -1.78 39.92 -31.46
CA LEU A 19 -0.84 38.82 -31.70
C LEU A 19 -1.40 37.90 -32.79
N ALA A 20 -0.63 37.76 -33.86
CA ALA A 20 -0.79 36.70 -34.84
C ALA A 20 -0.71 35.33 -34.10
N LEU A 21 -1.84 34.65 -33.93
CA LEU A 21 -1.92 33.26 -33.47
C LEU A 21 -1.42 32.37 -34.60
N GLY A 22 -0.11 32.10 -34.64
CA GLY A 22 0.41 30.91 -35.29
C GLY A 22 -0.20 29.69 -34.59
N LEU A 23 -0.97 28.89 -35.34
CA LEU A 23 -1.48 27.61 -34.93
C LEU A 23 -0.30 26.66 -34.61
N THR A 24 0.16 26.63 -33.36
CA THR A 24 0.95 25.52 -32.89
C THR A 24 0.03 24.34 -32.71
N PRO A 25 0.35 23.13 -33.23
CA PRO A 25 -0.50 21.96 -32.97
C PRO A 25 -0.63 21.74 -31.47
N ALA A 26 -1.85 21.55 -31.00
CA ALA A 26 -2.11 21.19 -29.62
C ALA A 26 -1.45 19.85 -29.36
N VAL A 27 -0.35 19.85 -28.62
CA VAL A 27 0.29 18.61 -28.12
C VAL A 27 -0.72 17.92 -27.22
N THR A 28 -1.13 16.71 -27.56
CA THR A 28 -2.06 15.95 -26.75
C THR A 28 -1.38 15.54 -25.43
N LEU A 29 -2.18 15.37 -24.36
CA LEU A 29 -1.66 14.90 -23.06
C LEU A 29 -0.84 13.59 -23.21
N ALA A 30 -1.22 12.75 -24.19
CA ALA A 30 -0.52 11.50 -24.50
C ALA A 30 0.88 11.77 -25.11
N GLU A 31 1.01 12.78 -25.99
CA GLU A 31 2.30 13.18 -26.59
C GLU A 31 3.21 13.86 -25.57
N ALA A 32 2.65 14.66 -24.66
CA ALA A 32 3.39 15.24 -23.55
C ALA A 32 3.90 14.17 -22.56
N GLN A 33 3.09 13.16 -22.26
CA GLN A 33 3.51 11.99 -21.46
C GLN A 33 4.53 11.11 -22.19
N GLN A 34 4.43 10.99 -23.49
CA GLN A 34 5.39 10.22 -24.30
C GLN A 34 6.72 10.99 -24.49
N ALA A 35 6.68 12.31 -24.62
CA ALA A 35 7.87 13.15 -24.67
C ALA A 35 8.64 13.15 -23.34
N SER A 36 7.98 13.16 -22.20
CA SER A 36 8.63 13.05 -20.89
C SER A 36 9.30 11.69 -20.64
N ARG A 37 8.85 10.64 -21.36
CA ARG A 37 9.46 9.29 -21.31
C ARG A 37 10.64 9.10 -22.26
N SER A 38 10.89 10.02 -23.18
CA SER A 38 11.97 9.93 -24.17
C SER A 38 13.28 10.57 -23.72
N GLU A 39 13.33 11.21 -22.57
CA GLU A 39 14.61 11.55 -21.94
C GLU A 39 15.25 10.24 -21.48
N THR A 40 16.23 9.76 -22.25
CA THR A 40 17.09 8.64 -21.84
C THR A 40 17.86 9.09 -20.61
N SER A 41 17.31 8.81 -19.44
CA SER A 41 18.04 9.00 -18.18
C SER A 41 19.34 8.20 -18.26
N PRO A 42 20.49 8.79 -17.95
CA PRO A 42 21.76 8.07 -17.98
C PRO A 42 21.67 6.84 -17.07
N ALA A 43 22.23 5.72 -17.55
CA ALA A 43 22.29 4.51 -16.73
C ALA A 43 23.02 4.83 -15.43
N ILE A 44 22.40 4.48 -14.30
CA ILE A 44 23.01 4.68 -12.98
C ILE A 44 24.11 3.65 -12.83
N ALA A 45 25.36 4.11 -12.87
CA ALA A 45 26.54 3.25 -12.85
C ALA A 45 26.73 2.53 -11.50
N ASP A 46 26.33 3.18 -10.40
CA ASP A 46 26.35 2.60 -9.05
C ASP A 46 24.97 2.74 -8.40
N PRO A 47 24.23 1.66 -8.24
CA PRO A 47 22.89 1.70 -7.64
C PRO A 47 22.92 2.19 -6.17
N TYR A 48 24.04 2.03 -5.46
CA TYR A 48 24.18 2.53 -4.09
C TYR A 48 24.26 4.05 -4.01
N SER A 49 24.58 4.74 -5.11
CA SER A 49 24.65 6.21 -5.14
C SER A 49 23.31 6.91 -4.85
N LEU A 50 22.19 6.20 -5.04
CA LEU A 50 20.84 6.71 -4.75
C LEU A 50 20.36 6.39 -3.33
N VAL A 51 21.04 5.48 -2.64
CA VAL A 51 20.61 5.01 -1.30
C VAL A 51 20.93 6.08 -0.27
N ASP A 52 20.00 6.33 0.65
CA ASP A 52 20.30 7.19 1.79
C ASP A 52 21.44 6.60 2.62
N PRO A 53 22.44 7.39 3.04
CA PRO A 53 23.59 6.90 3.78
C PRO A 53 23.26 6.13 5.06
N GLU A 54 22.14 6.41 5.72
CA GLU A 54 21.72 5.69 6.93
C GLU A 54 21.42 4.21 6.66
N PHE A 55 21.00 3.86 5.45
CA PHE A 55 20.62 2.49 5.08
C PHE A 55 21.82 1.65 4.60
N LEU A 56 22.88 2.29 4.08
CA LEU A 56 24.01 1.61 3.44
C LEU A 56 24.68 0.51 4.31
N PRO A 57 24.95 0.72 5.62
CA PRO A 57 25.64 -0.29 6.43
C PRO A 57 24.89 -1.61 6.52
N VAL A 58 23.57 -1.56 6.59
CA VAL A 58 22.71 -2.74 6.66
C VAL A 58 22.51 -3.32 5.27
N LEU A 59 22.16 -2.49 4.28
CA LEU A 59 21.85 -2.93 2.93
C LEU A 59 23.00 -3.69 2.26
N LYS A 60 24.25 -3.28 2.48
CA LYS A 60 25.45 -3.96 1.96
C LYS A 60 25.65 -5.39 2.49
N GLN A 61 24.94 -5.78 3.55
CA GLN A 61 24.97 -7.15 4.10
C GLN A 61 23.97 -8.06 3.39
N PHE A 62 23.03 -7.49 2.61
CA PHE A 62 22.03 -8.24 1.86
C PHE A 62 22.38 -8.21 0.37
N PRO A 63 22.90 -9.28 -0.20
CA PRO A 63 23.18 -9.34 -1.63
C PRO A 63 21.87 -9.26 -2.41
N ALA A 64 21.93 -8.66 -3.60
CA ALA A 64 20.83 -8.73 -4.54
C ALA A 64 20.55 -10.20 -4.87
N VAL A 65 19.31 -10.62 -4.71
CA VAL A 65 18.91 -12.01 -4.91
C VAL A 65 17.74 -12.05 -5.88
N ASP A 66 17.85 -12.90 -6.90
CA ASP A 66 16.73 -13.20 -7.78
C ASP A 66 15.82 -14.23 -7.09
N LEU A 67 14.61 -13.80 -6.79
CA LEU A 67 13.63 -14.66 -6.15
C LEU A 67 13.21 -15.80 -7.09
N SER A 68 13.34 -17.04 -6.61
CA SER A 68 12.87 -18.24 -7.30
C SER A 68 11.82 -18.96 -6.45
N MET A 69 11.04 -19.86 -7.05
CA MET A 69 10.09 -20.69 -6.30
C MET A 69 10.78 -21.60 -5.27
N GLU A 70 12.01 -22.05 -5.52
CA GLU A 70 12.79 -22.80 -4.54
C GLU A 70 13.08 -21.94 -3.29
N MET A 71 13.43 -20.67 -3.49
CA MET A 71 13.63 -19.73 -2.39
C MET A 71 12.33 -19.43 -1.64
N VAL A 72 11.22 -19.26 -2.35
CA VAL A 72 9.91 -19.10 -1.72
C VAL A 72 9.60 -20.25 -0.78
N VAL A 73 9.85 -21.50 -1.20
CA VAL A 73 9.68 -22.69 -0.34
C VAL A 73 10.58 -22.63 0.88
N LYS A 74 11.84 -22.24 0.73
CA LYS A 74 12.78 -22.06 1.85
C LYS A 74 12.31 -20.98 2.82
N PHE A 75 11.87 -19.82 2.32
CA PHE A 75 11.35 -18.74 3.15
C PHE A 75 10.10 -19.15 3.95
N ARG A 76 9.19 -19.92 3.34
CA ARG A 76 8.00 -20.45 4.04
C ARG A 76 8.34 -21.37 5.21
N GLN A 77 9.53 -22.00 5.19
CA GLN A 77 10.01 -22.88 6.25
C GLN A 77 10.81 -22.15 7.34
N MET A 78 11.14 -20.88 7.12
CA MET A 78 11.83 -20.07 8.13
C MET A 78 10.89 -19.76 9.29
N PRO A 79 11.36 -19.94 10.53
CA PRO A 79 10.59 -19.46 11.66
C PRO A 79 10.46 -17.92 11.59
N GLY A 80 9.25 -17.42 11.84
CA GLY A 80 9.05 -15.99 12.04
C GLY A 80 9.75 -15.50 13.31
N MET A 81 9.93 -14.20 13.44
CA MET A 81 10.42 -13.61 14.68
C MET A 81 9.43 -13.89 15.82
N PRO A 82 9.91 -14.25 17.02
CA PRO A 82 9.02 -14.48 18.14
C PRO A 82 8.28 -13.20 18.51
N PRO A 83 7.08 -13.32 19.12
CA PRO A 83 6.39 -12.19 19.73
C PRO A 83 7.28 -11.48 20.75
N LEU A 84 7.03 -10.19 20.97
CA LEU A 84 7.71 -9.43 22.01
C LEU A 84 7.39 -10.05 23.39
N PRO A 85 8.33 -10.01 24.35
CA PRO A 85 8.07 -10.48 25.70
C PRO A 85 7.00 -9.61 26.40
N ALA A 86 6.34 -10.17 27.40
CA ALA A 86 5.42 -9.39 28.25
C ALA A 86 6.14 -8.16 28.82
N PRO A 87 5.46 -6.98 28.95
CA PRO A 87 4.01 -6.78 28.93
C PRO A 87 3.39 -6.48 27.54
N ALA A 88 4.10 -6.68 26.44
CA ALA A 88 3.52 -6.45 25.11
C ALA A 88 2.24 -7.30 24.89
N PRO A 89 1.23 -6.80 24.15
CA PRO A 89 0.01 -7.56 23.89
C PRO A 89 0.36 -8.83 23.09
N GLN A 90 0.00 -10.00 23.59
CA GLN A 90 0.29 -11.25 22.93
C GLN A 90 -0.74 -11.56 21.84
N PRO A 91 -0.34 -12.04 20.66
CA PRO A 91 -1.26 -12.46 19.61
C PRO A 91 -2.12 -13.64 20.08
N VAL A 92 -3.40 -13.58 19.77
CA VAL A 92 -4.36 -14.67 20.01
C VAL A 92 -4.80 -15.21 18.66
N GLU A 93 -4.61 -16.52 18.48
CA GLU A 93 -5.06 -17.21 17.28
C GLU A 93 -6.58 -17.38 17.29
N ARG A 94 -7.21 -17.19 16.12
CA ARG A 94 -8.63 -17.46 15.88
C ARG A 94 -8.78 -18.16 14.52
N HIS A 95 -9.72 -19.07 14.45
CA HIS A 95 -10.15 -19.69 13.21
C HIS A 95 -11.58 -19.26 12.91
N ILE A 96 -11.82 -18.81 11.69
CA ILE A 96 -13.12 -18.33 11.23
C ILE A 96 -13.57 -19.12 10.00
N PRO A 97 -14.88 -19.23 9.75
CA PRO A 97 -15.37 -19.81 8.51
C PRO A 97 -14.78 -19.07 7.30
N GLY A 98 -14.17 -19.82 6.39
CA GLY A 98 -13.70 -19.28 5.12
C GLY A 98 -14.84 -19.02 4.13
N PRO A 99 -14.52 -18.53 2.93
CA PRO A 99 -15.48 -18.43 1.84
C PRO A 99 -16.13 -19.78 1.53
N THR A 100 -17.32 -19.76 0.96
CA THR A 100 -18.05 -21.00 0.60
C THR A 100 -17.18 -21.97 -0.21
N GLY A 101 -16.99 -23.18 0.30
CA GLY A 101 -16.16 -24.22 -0.33
C GLY A 101 -14.65 -24.05 -0.12
N ALA A 102 -14.22 -23.09 0.68
CA ALA A 102 -12.82 -22.89 1.09
C ALA A 102 -12.59 -23.35 2.55
N PRO A 103 -11.33 -23.60 2.94
CA PRO A 103 -11.00 -23.92 4.32
C PRO A 103 -11.28 -22.74 5.26
N GLU A 104 -11.22 -23.00 6.57
CA GLU A 104 -11.20 -21.95 7.58
C GLU A 104 -10.02 -20.99 7.34
N VAL A 105 -10.23 -19.72 7.73
CA VAL A 105 -9.19 -18.69 7.67
C VAL A 105 -8.66 -18.47 9.09
N ARG A 106 -7.36 -18.56 9.26
CA ARG A 106 -6.68 -18.23 10.50
C ARG A 106 -6.48 -16.73 10.62
N LEU A 107 -6.73 -16.20 11.81
CA LEU A 107 -6.52 -14.80 12.17
C LEU A 107 -5.59 -14.70 13.38
N TRP A 108 -4.75 -13.68 13.39
CA TRP A 108 -4.01 -13.24 14.57
C TRP A 108 -4.66 -11.98 15.13
N VAL A 109 -5.17 -12.05 16.35
CA VAL A 109 -5.80 -10.91 17.03
C VAL A 109 -4.84 -10.38 18.09
N VAL A 110 -4.47 -9.11 17.99
CA VAL A 110 -3.62 -8.42 18.95
C VAL A 110 -4.41 -7.27 19.56
N ASP A 111 -4.72 -7.37 20.84
CA ASP A 111 -5.48 -6.38 21.58
C ASP A 111 -4.61 -5.73 22.66
N PRO A 112 -4.29 -4.43 22.58
CA PRO A 112 -3.44 -3.75 23.55
C PRO A 112 -4.12 -3.50 24.89
N ALA A 113 -5.46 -3.54 24.95
CA ALA A 113 -6.26 -3.23 26.14
C ALA A 113 -7.55 -4.06 26.19
N PRO A 114 -7.48 -5.38 26.50
CA PRO A 114 -8.64 -6.29 26.44
C PRO A 114 -9.83 -5.90 27.31
N ALA A 115 -9.59 -5.15 28.39
CA ALA A 115 -10.65 -4.66 29.29
C ALA A 115 -11.45 -3.49 28.69
N GLU A 116 -10.88 -2.76 27.72
CA GLU A 116 -11.52 -1.63 27.08
C GLU A 116 -12.47 -2.09 25.97
N LYS A 117 -13.56 -1.33 25.78
CA LYS A 117 -14.55 -1.56 24.74
C LYS A 117 -14.61 -0.40 23.76
N GLY A 118 -15.10 -0.67 22.55
CA GLY A 118 -15.26 0.34 21.54
C GLY A 118 -13.93 0.84 20.94
N LYS A 119 -12.87 0.04 20.97
CA LYS A 119 -11.60 0.35 20.30
C LYS A 119 -11.75 0.33 18.77
N PRO A 120 -11.00 1.14 18.03
CA PRO A 120 -10.91 0.97 16.57
C PRO A 120 -10.18 -0.33 16.23
N VAL A 121 -10.30 -0.76 14.97
CA VAL A 121 -9.63 -1.98 14.49
C VAL A 121 -8.94 -1.75 13.16
N LEU A 122 -7.72 -2.27 13.03
CA LEU A 122 -7.02 -2.45 11.76
C LEU A 122 -7.15 -3.91 11.33
N LEU A 123 -7.85 -4.17 10.23
CA LEU A 123 -7.76 -5.44 9.53
C LEU A 123 -6.50 -5.39 8.66
N HIS A 124 -5.52 -6.20 9.03
CA HIS A 124 -4.18 -6.19 8.47
C HIS A 124 -3.95 -7.38 7.54
N MET A 125 -3.31 -7.13 6.41
CA MET A 125 -2.82 -8.14 5.48
C MET A 125 -1.29 -8.04 5.42
N HIS A 126 -0.60 -9.15 5.65
CA HIS A 126 0.86 -9.19 5.69
C HIS A 126 1.50 -9.11 4.30
N GLY A 127 2.76 -8.65 4.24
CA GLY A 127 3.61 -8.70 3.06
C GLY A 127 4.03 -10.12 2.66
N GLY A 128 5.02 -10.21 1.76
CA GLY A 128 5.58 -11.50 1.31
C GLY A 128 5.26 -11.87 -0.12
N GLY A 129 4.98 -10.88 -0.99
CA GLY A 129 4.82 -11.10 -2.43
C GLY A 129 3.70 -12.07 -2.80
N PHE A 130 2.61 -12.11 -2.04
CA PHE A 130 1.49 -13.04 -2.19
C PHE A 130 1.84 -14.52 -1.95
N MET A 131 3.12 -14.84 -1.80
CA MET A 131 3.65 -16.21 -1.79
C MET A 131 4.28 -16.60 -0.45
N MET A 132 4.56 -15.67 0.43
CA MET A 132 5.27 -15.89 1.70
C MET A 132 4.58 -15.15 2.83
N THR A 133 4.81 -15.60 4.07
CA THR A 133 4.45 -14.84 5.27
C THR A 133 5.63 -13.94 5.65
N ASP A 134 5.34 -12.74 6.18
CA ASP A 134 6.35 -11.83 6.67
C ASP A 134 6.98 -12.38 7.97
N PRO A 135 8.31 -12.60 8.03
CA PRO A 135 8.98 -13.08 9.22
C PRO A 135 8.93 -12.07 10.40
N PHE A 136 8.73 -10.78 10.13
CA PHE A 136 8.62 -9.74 11.16
C PHE A 136 7.19 -9.52 11.65
N LEU A 137 6.22 -10.31 11.16
CA LEU A 137 4.78 -10.09 11.38
C LEU A 137 4.42 -9.89 12.86
N MET A 138 4.84 -10.79 13.75
CA MET A 138 4.36 -10.75 15.14
C MET A 138 4.80 -9.49 15.91
N PRO A 139 6.08 -9.11 15.96
CA PRO A 139 6.49 -7.85 16.59
C PRO A 139 5.85 -6.62 15.92
N HIS A 140 5.66 -6.65 14.61
CA HIS A 140 5.04 -5.55 13.87
C HIS A 140 3.58 -5.34 14.30
N LEU A 141 2.77 -6.40 14.35
CA LEU A 141 1.37 -6.32 14.81
C LEU A 141 1.26 -5.77 16.24
N GLN A 142 2.15 -6.22 17.13
CA GLN A 142 2.20 -5.75 18.53
C GLN A 142 2.54 -4.27 18.61
N GLY A 143 3.49 -3.82 17.77
CA GLY A 143 3.86 -2.41 17.65
C GLY A 143 2.69 -1.55 17.16
N ILE A 144 1.99 -1.97 16.09
CA ILE A 144 0.80 -1.26 15.59
C ILE A 144 -0.27 -1.15 16.67
N ALA A 145 -0.62 -2.28 17.29
CA ALA A 145 -1.68 -2.32 18.30
C ALA A 145 -1.39 -1.35 19.46
N THR A 146 -0.16 -1.37 19.96
CA THR A 146 0.26 -0.53 21.09
C THR A 146 0.32 0.95 20.68
N ASP A 147 0.98 1.27 19.58
CA ASP A 147 1.25 2.65 19.17
C ASP A 147 0.01 3.37 18.67
N CYS A 148 -0.92 2.64 18.05
CA CYS A 148 -2.16 3.21 17.52
C CYS A 148 -3.37 3.02 18.45
N HIS A 149 -3.21 2.31 19.57
CA HIS A 149 -4.27 1.99 20.52
C HIS A 149 -5.50 1.40 19.83
N CYS A 150 -5.29 0.38 19.00
CA CYS A 150 -6.31 -0.29 18.22
C CYS A 150 -6.17 -1.81 18.34
N VAL A 151 -7.25 -2.52 18.12
CA VAL A 151 -7.15 -3.97 17.89
C VAL A 151 -6.59 -4.19 16.49
N VAL A 152 -5.60 -5.06 16.36
CA VAL A 152 -5.09 -5.48 15.05
C VAL A 152 -5.56 -6.91 14.81
N VAL A 153 -6.22 -7.12 13.68
CA VAL A 153 -6.63 -8.45 13.22
C VAL A 153 -5.89 -8.74 11.92
N SER A 154 -4.86 -9.59 11.97
CA SER A 154 -4.09 -9.95 10.79
C SER A 154 -4.59 -11.25 10.19
N VAL A 155 -4.79 -11.23 8.87
CA VAL A 155 -5.34 -12.36 8.12
C VAL A 155 -4.20 -13.22 7.59
N ASP A 156 -4.20 -14.49 7.95
CA ASP A 156 -3.35 -15.51 7.34
C ASP A 156 -4.05 -16.05 6.09
N TYR A 157 -4.05 -15.21 5.06
CA TYR A 157 -4.72 -15.51 3.79
C TYR A 157 -3.97 -16.60 3.01
N ARG A 158 -4.69 -17.40 2.22
CA ARG A 158 -4.10 -18.45 1.39
C ARG A 158 -3.13 -17.87 0.35
N LEU A 159 -1.97 -18.48 0.24
CA LEU A 159 -0.86 -18.01 -0.58
C LEU A 159 -0.91 -18.56 -2.01
N ALA A 160 -0.33 -17.79 -2.92
CA ALA A 160 -0.05 -18.20 -4.29
C ALA A 160 1.26 -19.05 -4.32
N PRO A 161 1.44 -19.91 -5.32
CA PRO A 161 0.58 -20.19 -6.47
C PRO A 161 -0.55 -21.18 -6.18
N GLU A 162 -0.60 -21.79 -4.99
CA GLU A 162 -1.59 -22.81 -4.63
C GLU A 162 -3.01 -22.22 -4.65
N THR A 163 -3.13 -20.98 -4.18
CA THR A 163 -4.37 -20.23 -4.24
C THR A 163 -4.19 -18.97 -5.08
N ARG A 164 -4.85 -18.97 -6.23
CA ARG A 164 -4.84 -17.82 -7.15
C ARG A 164 -5.98 -16.85 -6.83
N TYR A 165 -5.91 -15.66 -7.43
CA TYR A 165 -7.02 -14.72 -7.41
C TYR A 165 -8.31 -15.40 -7.90
N PRO A 166 -9.47 -15.20 -7.23
CA PRO A 166 -9.69 -14.28 -6.11
C PRO A 166 -9.53 -14.89 -4.70
N GLY A 167 -8.96 -16.09 -4.54
CA GLY A 167 -8.99 -16.85 -3.29
C GLY A 167 -8.50 -16.08 -2.06
N SER A 168 -7.31 -15.49 -2.10
CA SER A 168 -6.79 -14.68 -0.98
C SER A 168 -7.63 -13.42 -0.71
N LEU A 169 -8.19 -12.79 -1.75
CA LEU A 169 -9.09 -11.65 -1.58
C LEU A 169 -10.39 -12.05 -0.88
N GLU A 170 -10.95 -13.21 -1.24
CA GLU A 170 -12.16 -13.73 -0.58
C GLU A 170 -11.89 -14.13 0.88
N ASP A 171 -10.69 -14.62 1.21
CA ASP A 171 -10.29 -14.87 2.61
C ASP A 171 -10.27 -13.55 3.41
N ASN A 172 -9.65 -12.50 2.86
CA ASN A 172 -9.62 -11.17 3.44
C ASN A 172 -11.02 -10.58 3.60
N TYR A 173 -11.90 -10.81 2.62
CA TYR A 173 -13.28 -10.34 2.71
C TYR A 173 -14.10 -11.12 3.75
N ALA A 174 -13.89 -12.43 3.88
CA ALA A 174 -14.49 -13.23 4.95
C ALA A 174 -14.06 -12.72 6.34
N ALA A 175 -12.76 -12.40 6.49
CA ALA A 175 -12.23 -11.80 7.70
C ALA A 175 -12.84 -10.42 8.00
N LEU A 176 -13.00 -9.56 6.99
CA LEU A 176 -13.65 -8.25 7.14
C LEU A 176 -15.10 -8.39 7.65
N LYS A 177 -15.88 -9.29 7.05
CA LYS A 177 -17.25 -9.57 7.48
C LYS A 177 -17.31 -10.12 8.89
N TRP A 178 -16.40 -11.04 9.23
CA TRP A 178 -16.34 -11.63 10.55
C TRP A 178 -16.00 -10.60 11.62
N VAL A 179 -14.99 -9.75 11.39
CA VAL A 179 -14.60 -8.67 12.30
C VAL A 179 -15.78 -7.72 12.56
N HIS A 180 -16.49 -7.33 11.49
CA HIS A 180 -17.67 -6.46 11.63
C HIS A 180 -18.80 -7.12 12.41
N ALA A 181 -19.08 -8.41 12.18
CA ALA A 181 -20.15 -9.15 12.86
C ALA A 181 -19.83 -9.44 14.33
N HIS A 182 -18.55 -9.68 14.68
CA HIS A 182 -18.10 -10.04 16.02
C HIS A 182 -17.52 -8.85 16.81
N ALA A 183 -17.86 -7.63 16.43
CA ALA A 183 -17.32 -6.40 17.02
C ALA A 183 -17.50 -6.35 18.56
N ALA A 184 -18.64 -6.79 19.08
CA ALA A 184 -18.92 -6.83 20.52
C ALA A 184 -17.99 -7.82 21.25
N GLU A 185 -17.75 -9.01 20.68
CA GLU A 185 -16.84 -10.03 21.19
C GLU A 185 -15.40 -9.50 21.23
N LEU A 186 -14.96 -8.89 20.13
CA LEU A 186 -13.63 -8.30 19.99
C LEU A 186 -13.44 -7.00 20.80
N GLY A 187 -14.50 -6.45 21.39
CA GLY A 187 -14.44 -5.19 22.12
C GLY A 187 -14.12 -3.99 21.22
N ILE A 188 -14.48 -4.06 19.95
CA ILE A 188 -14.20 -3.01 18.95
C ILE A 188 -15.46 -2.23 18.56
N ASP A 189 -15.25 -1.07 17.98
CA ASP A 189 -16.28 -0.27 17.31
C ASP A 189 -16.31 -0.62 15.83
N ARG A 190 -17.36 -1.31 15.38
CA ARG A 190 -17.55 -1.74 13.99
C ARG A 190 -17.66 -0.59 12.98
N SER A 191 -17.88 0.64 13.44
CA SER A 191 -17.89 1.83 12.59
C SER A 191 -16.49 2.40 12.34
N ARG A 192 -15.45 1.87 12.99
CA ARG A 192 -14.05 2.31 12.91
C ARG A 192 -13.12 1.19 12.47
N ILE A 193 -13.44 0.56 11.34
CA ILE A 193 -12.63 -0.48 10.70
C ILE A 193 -11.76 0.15 9.62
N ALA A 194 -10.44 0.12 9.80
CA ALA A 194 -9.47 0.40 8.76
C ALA A 194 -8.94 -0.90 8.15
N VAL A 195 -8.48 -0.85 6.91
CA VAL A 195 -7.73 -1.93 6.26
C VAL A 195 -6.32 -1.47 5.96
N GLY A 196 -5.34 -2.34 6.03
CA GLY A 196 -3.96 -1.95 5.75
C GLY A 196 -3.01 -3.12 5.65
N GLY A 197 -1.80 -2.82 5.16
CA GLY A 197 -0.72 -3.80 5.06
C GLY A 197 0.45 -3.28 4.24
N GLU A 198 1.53 -4.06 4.25
CA GLU A 198 2.79 -3.76 3.61
C GLU A 198 2.94 -4.56 2.31
N SER A 199 3.51 -3.96 1.27
CA SER A 199 3.86 -4.65 0.03
C SER A 199 2.64 -5.38 -0.59
N ALA A 200 2.71 -6.68 -0.78
CA ALA A 200 1.56 -7.52 -1.18
C ALA A 200 0.34 -7.37 -0.26
N GLY A 201 0.55 -7.14 1.04
CA GLY A 201 -0.51 -6.85 1.99
C GLY A 201 -1.19 -5.52 1.71
N GLY A 202 -0.43 -4.49 1.31
CA GLY A 202 -0.97 -3.23 0.82
C GLY A 202 -1.81 -3.39 -0.45
N THR A 203 -1.39 -4.29 -1.36
CA THR A 203 -2.21 -4.69 -2.53
C THR A 203 -3.54 -5.29 -2.10
N HIS A 204 -3.49 -6.22 -1.15
CA HIS A 204 -4.71 -6.85 -0.62
C HIS A 204 -5.61 -5.83 0.08
N ALA A 205 -5.04 -4.85 0.81
CA ALA A 205 -5.80 -3.78 1.45
C ALA A 205 -6.51 -2.89 0.43
N ALA A 206 -5.81 -2.46 -0.62
CA ALA A 206 -6.41 -1.68 -1.71
C ALA A 206 -7.50 -2.47 -2.45
N SER A 207 -7.23 -3.75 -2.78
CA SER A 207 -8.20 -4.64 -3.42
C SER A 207 -9.42 -4.89 -2.54
N LEU A 208 -9.22 -5.09 -1.24
CA LEU A 208 -10.30 -5.29 -0.27
C LEU A 208 -11.17 -4.03 -0.13
N ALA A 209 -10.56 -2.84 -0.10
CA ALA A 209 -11.29 -1.57 -0.06
C ALA A 209 -12.16 -1.38 -1.32
N ILE A 210 -11.63 -1.70 -2.51
CA ILE A 210 -12.39 -1.70 -3.77
C ILE A 210 -13.57 -2.68 -3.70
N HIS A 211 -13.32 -3.91 -3.25
CA HIS A 211 -14.32 -4.96 -3.15
C HIS A 211 -15.44 -4.62 -2.14
N ALA A 212 -15.07 -4.08 -0.96
CA ALA A 212 -16.01 -3.67 0.07
C ALA A 212 -16.90 -2.51 -0.40
N ARG A 213 -16.31 -1.51 -1.09
CA ARG A 213 -17.07 -0.43 -1.73
C ARG A 213 -18.11 -0.96 -2.72
N ASP A 214 -17.71 -1.91 -3.56
CA ASP A 214 -18.56 -2.44 -4.62
C ASP A 214 -19.69 -3.31 -4.06
N ARG A 215 -19.41 -4.11 -3.02
CA ARG A 215 -20.38 -4.97 -2.34
C ARG A 215 -21.29 -4.21 -1.37
N LYS A 216 -20.85 -3.09 -0.80
CA LYS A 216 -21.61 -2.24 0.15
C LYS A 216 -22.12 -2.96 1.40
N GLU A 217 -21.43 -4.02 1.84
CA GLU A 217 -21.83 -4.81 3.01
C GLU A 217 -21.18 -4.32 4.30
N VAL A 218 -19.90 -3.94 4.24
CA VAL A 218 -19.12 -3.50 5.40
C VAL A 218 -18.40 -2.19 5.07
N PRO A 219 -18.66 -1.12 5.83
CA PRO A 219 -17.96 0.15 5.64
C PRO A 219 -16.51 0.06 6.15
N ILE A 220 -15.60 0.69 5.41
CA ILE A 220 -14.18 0.87 5.77
C ILE A 220 -13.93 2.36 5.90
N VAL A 221 -13.25 2.78 6.97
CA VAL A 221 -12.99 4.21 7.23
C VAL A 221 -11.64 4.70 6.68
N PHE A 222 -10.70 3.80 6.41
CA PHE A 222 -9.34 4.17 5.99
C PHE A 222 -8.60 3.03 5.29
N GLN A 223 -7.69 3.39 4.38
CA GLN A 223 -6.73 2.50 3.74
C GLN A 223 -5.31 2.90 4.15
N LEU A 224 -4.58 2.01 4.82
CA LEU A 224 -3.16 2.17 5.13
C LEU A 224 -2.35 1.33 4.14
N LEU A 225 -1.73 1.98 3.16
CA LEU A 225 -1.05 1.33 2.05
C LEU A 225 0.46 1.60 2.15
N ILE A 226 1.22 0.66 2.70
CA ILE A 226 2.64 0.79 2.93
C ILE A 226 3.38 0.11 1.77
N TYR A 227 4.06 0.90 0.92
CA TYR A 227 4.74 0.50 -0.34
C TYR A 227 4.01 -0.63 -1.09
N PRO A 228 2.72 -0.45 -1.42
CA PRO A 228 1.90 -1.51 -1.97
C PRO A 228 2.32 -1.88 -3.40
N ALA A 229 2.26 -3.16 -3.78
CA ALA A 229 2.36 -3.58 -5.17
C ALA A 229 1.00 -3.38 -5.86
N LEU A 230 0.80 -2.32 -6.63
CA LEU A 230 -0.51 -1.95 -7.17
C LEU A 230 -0.70 -2.27 -8.65
N ASP A 231 0.39 -2.49 -9.40
CA ASP A 231 0.35 -2.69 -10.85
C ASP A 231 1.19 -3.92 -11.27
N ASP A 232 0.54 -4.94 -11.80
CA ASP A 232 1.19 -6.15 -12.30
C ASP A 232 2.04 -5.92 -13.55
N ARG A 233 1.94 -4.75 -14.18
CA ARG A 233 2.74 -4.35 -15.34
C ARG A 233 4.14 -3.87 -14.97
N THR A 234 4.34 -3.40 -13.73
CA THR A 234 5.63 -2.88 -13.27
C THR A 234 6.70 -3.97 -13.29
N GLY A 235 7.81 -3.68 -13.99
CA GLY A 235 8.90 -4.64 -14.22
C GLY A 235 8.55 -5.77 -15.18
N SER A 236 7.38 -5.74 -15.83
CA SER A 236 6.98 -6.67 -16.89
C SER A 236 6.77 -5.93 -18.21
N THR A 237 5.55 -5.48 -18.52
CA THR A 237 5.24 -4.70 -19.74
C THR A 237 5.48 -3.19 -19.55
N ARG A 238 5.70 -2.74 -18.33
CA ARG A 238 6.09 -1.39 -17.95
C ARG A 238 7.48 -1.45 -17.29
N GLN A 239 8.45 -0.76 -17.86
CA GLN A 239 9.77 -0.66 -17.25
C GLN A 239 9.71 0.23 -16.01
N ALA A 240 10.44 -0.19 -14.96
CA ALA A 240 10.63 0.65 -13.80
C ALA A 240 11.61 1.80 -14.12
N PRO A 241 11.51 2.93 -13.41
CA PRO A 241 12.47 4.02 -13.55
C PRO A 241 13.91 3.54 -13.28
N PRO A 242 14.92 4.13 -13.93
CA PRO A 242 16.32 3.82 -13.68
C PRO A 242 16.66 3.92 -12.19
N GLY A 243 17.33 2.90 -11.64
CA GLY A 243 17.71 2.84 -10.23
C GLY A 243 16.65 2.34 -9.27
N SER A 244 15.39 2.22 -9.70
CA SER A 244 14.33 1.63 -8.88
C SER A 244 14.41 0.11 -8.87
N GLY A 245 14.02 -0.52 -7.74
CA GLY A 245 13.92 -1.96 -7.62
C GLY A 245 15.25 -2.71 -7.71
N GLN A 246 16.35 -2.08 -7.30
CA GLN A 246 17.67 -2.71 -7.27
C GLN A 246 17.91 -3.49 -5.96
N PHE A 247 17.12 -3.22 -4.92
CA PHE A 247 17.32 -3.77 -3.58
C PHE A 247 16.04 -4.39 -3.05
N MET A 248 16.17 -5.50 -2.34
CA MET A 248 15.12 -6.26 -1.65
C MET A 248 14.04 -6.82 -2.56
N TRP A 249 13.39 -5.99 -3.38
CA TRP A 249 12.35 -6.40 -4.31
C TRP A 249 12.62 -5.86 -5.71
N ASN A 250 12.81 -6.76 -6.67
CA ASN A 250 13.17 -6.42 -8.04
C ASN A 250 12.09 -6.81 -9.06
N ALA A 251 12.27 -6.41 -10.32
CA ALA A 251 11.35 -6.71 -11.40
C ALA A 251 11.14 -8.22 -11.62
N GLY A 252 12.17 -9.06 -11.40
CA GLY A 252 12.09 -10.52 -11.51
C GLY A 252 11.15 -11.10 -10.44
N ALA A 253 11.37 -10.70 -9.18
CA ALA A 253 10.53 -11.07 -8.05
C ALA A 253 9.07 -10.62 -8.25
N ASN A 254 8.87 -9.39 -8.75
CA ASN A 254 7.53 -8.85 -9.01
C ASN A 254 6.79 -9.64 -10.10
N ARG A 255 7.47 -9.98 -11.21
CA ARG A 255 6.88 -10.84 -12.25
C ARG A 255 6.48 -12.21 -11.72
N LEU A 256 7.35 -12.83 -10.91
CA LEU A 256 7.06 -14.13 -10.30
C LEU A 256 5.83 -14.06 -9.40
N ALA A 257 5.79 -13.06 -8.52
CA ALA A 257 4.72 -12.87 -7.54
C ALA A 257 3.35 -12.65 -8.21
N TRP A 258 3.28 -11.67 -9.11
CA TRP A 258 2.04 -11.40 -9.83
C TRP A 258 1.59 -12.55 -10.73
N SER A 259 2.53 -13.21 -11.43
CA SER A 259 2.18 -14.37 -12.26
C SER A 259 1.64 -15.52 -11.42
N SER A 260 2.18 -15.72 -10.22
CA SER A 260 1.72 -16.73 -9.26
C SER A 260 0.30 -16.43 -8.76
N LEU A 261 0.03 -15.18 -8.38
CA LEU A 261 -1.29 -14.74 -7.92
C LEU A 261 -2.34 -14.80 -9.03
N LEU A 262 -2.00 -14.30 -10.22
CA LEU A 262 -2.95 -14.17 -11.33
C LEU A 262 -3.18 -15.49 -12.11
N GLY A 263 -2.21 -16.41 -12.07
CA GLY A 263 -2.24 -17.64 -12.88
C GLY A 263 -2.02 -17.39 -14.38
N VAL A 264 -1.63 -16.18 -14.74
CA VAL A 264 -1.22 -15.74 -16.10
C VAL A 264 0.02 -14.86 -15.96
N PRO A 265 0.84 -14.69 -17.03
CA PRO A 265 2.01 -13.82 -16.96
C PRO A 265 1.66 -12.40 -16.49
N ALA A 266 2.47 -11.86 -15.59
CA ALA A 266 2.37 -10.47 -15.13
C ALA A 266 2.37 -9.51 -16.33
N GLY A 267 1.53 -8.48 -16.28
CA GLY A 267 1.35 -7.53 -17.39
C GLY A 267 0.44 -8.02 -18.51
N SER A 268 -0.03 -9.26 -18.48
CA SER A 268 -0.91 -9.84 -19.49
C SER A 268 -2.24 -9.08 -19.59
N SER A 269 -2.75 -8.93 -20.82
CA SER A 269 -4.11 -8.43 -21.06
C SER A 269 -5.20 -9.39 -20.56
N LYS A 270 -4.83 -10.65 -20.26
CA LYS A 270 -5.75 -11.66 -19.68
C LYS A 270 -5.89 -11.54 -18.16
N ALA A 271 -5.07 -10.73 -17.49
CA ALA A 271 -5.20 -10.49 -16.06
C ALA A 271 -6.55 -9.83 -15.76
N PRO A 272 -7.35 -10.36 -14.79
CA PRO A 272 -8.60 -9.72 -14.41
C PRO A 272 -8.34 -8.31 -13.89
N ALA A 273 -9.00 -7.30 -14.43
CA ALA A 273 -8.81 -5.91 -14.00
C ALA A 273 -9.11 -5.72 -12.50
N THR A 274 -10.05 -6.50 -11.97
CA THR A 274 -10.43 -6.48 -10.54
C THR A 274 -9.39 -7.09 -9.61
N ALA A 275 -8.39 -7.80 -10.14
CA ALA A 275 -7.29 -8.37 -9.36
C ALA A 275 -6.16 -7.36 -9.11
N VAL A 276 -6.11 -6.27 -9.87
CA VAL A 276 -5.00 -5.32 -9.91
C VAL A 276 -5.52 -3.91 -9.63
N PRO A 277 -5.23 -3.31 -8.47
CA PRO A 277 -5.75 -1.99 -8.10
C PRO A 277 -5.52 -0.89 -9.15
N ALA A 278 -4.35 -0.90 -9.81
CA ALA A 278 -4.05 0.06 -10.86
C ALA A 278 -4.91 -0.10 -12.13
N ARG A 279 -5.54 -1.27 -12.35
CA ARG A 279 -6.35 -1.56 -13.55
C ARG A 279 -7.84 -1.35 -13.35
N VAL A 280 -8.33 -1.14 -12.12
CA VAL A 280 -9.76 -0.91 -11.91
C VAL A 280 -10.22 0.36 -12.60
N ALA A 281 -11.42 0.34 -13.16
CA ALA A 281 -11.95 1.47 -13.93
C ALA A 281 -12.14 2.74 -13.08
N SER A 282 -12.53 2.60 -11.82
CA SER A 282 -12.80 3.73 -10.93
C SER A 282 -12.32 3.46 -9.51
N VAL A 283 -11.71 4.49 -8.91
CA VAL A 283 -11.34 4.54 -7.49
C VAL A 283 -12.22 5.52 -6.71
N ALA A 284 -13.26 6.07 -7.34
CA ALA A 284 -14.21 6.95 -6.67
C ALA A 284 -14.96 6.22 -5.55
N GLY A 285 -15.25 6.93 -4.45
CA GLY A 285 -15.96 6.39 -3.29
C GLY A 285 -15.15 5.41 -2.45
N LEU A 286 -13.83 5.29 -2.67
CA LEU A 286 -12.95 4.58 -1.78
C LEU A 286 -12.73 5.38 -0.48
N PRO A 287 -12.44 4.71 0.65
CA PRO A 287 -12.13 5.41 1.89
C PRO A 287 -10.84 6.22 1.77
N PRO A 288 -10.65 7.26 2.60
CA PRO A 288 -9.39 7.99 2.70
C PRO A 288 -8.19 7.07 2.78
N ALA A 289 -7.06 7.51 2.21
CA ALA A 289 -5.86 6.67 2.11
C ALA A 289 -4.61 7.40 2.61
N TRP A 290 -3.70 6.65 3.23
CA TRP A 290 -2.30 6.99 3.35
C TRP A 290 -1.48 6.02 2.53
N ILE A 291 -0.58 6.55 1.69
CA ILE A 291 0.32 5.77 0.84
C ILE A 291 1.74 6.24 1.13
N GLY A 292 2.64 5.32 1.42
CA GLY A 292 4.03 5.66 1.62
C GLY A 292 4.96 4.70 0.90
N VAL A 293 6.02 5.22 0.28
CA VAL A 293 6.95 4.43 -0.53
C VAL A 293 8.35 5.01 -0.53
N GLY A 294 9.36 4.18 -0.70
CA GLY A 294 10.73 4.61 -0.94
C GLY A 294 10.93 5.13 -2.36
N ALA A 295 11.72 6.21 -2.53
CA ALA A 295 11.93 6.82 -3.86
C ALA A 295 12.69 5.92 -4.85
N ILE A 296 13.42 4.91 -4.36
CA ILE A 296 14.12 3.91 -5.17
C ILE A 296 13.51 2.51 -5.07
N ASP A 297 12.33 2.41 -4.46
CA ASP A 297 11.50 1.21 -4.50
C ASP A 297 10.99 0.93 -5.92
N LEU A 298 10.82 -0.34 -6.27
CA LEU A 298 10.22 -0.74 -7.54
C LEU A 298 8.82 -0.14 -7.73
N PHE A 299 8.08 0.06 -6.65
CA PHE A 299 6.68 0.48 -6.63
C PHE A 299 6.50 2.01 -6.59
N ALA A 300 7.59 2.79 -6.51
CA ALA A 300 7.51 4.24 -6.34
C ALA A 300 6.60 4.94 -7.37
N GLU A 301 6.73 4.60 -8.65
CA GLU A 301 5.96 5.24 -9.72
C GLU A 301 4.47 4.84 -9.68
N GLU A 302 4.16 3.55 -9.48
CA GLU A 302 2.77 3.08 -9.45
C GLU A 302 2.02 3.58 -8.23
N ASP A 303 2.70 3.75 -7.09
CA ASP A 303 2.12 4.28 -5.85
C ASP A 303 1.77 5.76 -5.98
N MET A 304 2.67 6.55 -6.59
CA MET A 304 2.41 7.95 -6.91
C MET A 304 1.24 8.09 -7.90
N GLU A 305 1.19 7.27 -8.94
CA GLU A 305 0.09 7.28 -9.91
C GLU A 305 -1.25 6.88 -9.27
N TYR A 306 -1.24 5.89 -8.39
CA TYR A 306 -2.45 5.48 -7.69
C TYR A 306 -2.94 6.56 -6.73
N ALA A 307 -2.03 7.19 -5.98
CA ALA A 307 -2.37 8.34 -5.13
C ALA A 307 -2.98 9.48 -5.95
N LEU A 308 -2.42 9.80 -7.12
CA LEU A 308 -2.96 10.82 -8.02
C LEU A 308 -4.36 10.46 -8.52
N ARG A 309 -4.61 9.18 -8.86
CA ARG A 309 -5.95 8.71 -9.23
C ARG A 309 -6.96 8.88 -8.11
N LEU A 310 -6.58 8.58 -6.87
CA LEU A 310 -7.43 8.77 -5.69
C LEU A 310 -7.78 10.26 -5.51
N VAL A 311 -6.78 11.15 -5.59
CA VAL A 311 -6.98 12.62 -5.50
C VAL A 311 -7.93 13.11 -6.59
N HIS A 312 -7.73 12.72 -7.85
CA HIS A 312 -8.62 13.09 -8.96
C HIS A 312 -10.04 12.55 -8.80
N ALA A 313 -10.22 11.45 -8.08
CA ALA A 313 -11.52 10.88 -7.75
C ALA A 313 -12.18 11.50 -6.50
N GLY A 314 -11.56 12.53 -5.90
CA GLY A 314 -12.06 13.19 -4.70
C GLY A 314 -11.85 12.42 -3.40
N VAL A 315 -10.98 11.40 -3.40
CA VAL A 315 -10.63 10.64 -2.20
C VAL A 315 -9.53 11.37 -1.44
N ALA A 316 -9.75 11.63 -0.15
CA ALA A 316 -8.75 12.27 0.71
C ALA A 316 -7.51 11.35 0.82
N THR A 317 -6.37 11.82 0.34
CA THR A 317 -5.17 11.01 0.18
C THR A 317 -3.95 11.74 0.73
N GLU A 318 -3.16 11.04 1.52
CA GLU A 318 -1.82 11.46 1.96
C GLU A 318 -0.80 10.56 1.28
N LEU A 319 0.23 11.15 0.65
CA LEU A 319 1.32 10.44 -0.01
C LEU A 319 2.65 10.87 0.59
N LEU A 320 3.48 9.89 0.97
CA LEU A 320 4.84 10.11 1.44
C LEU A 320 5.84 9.32 0.59
N VAL A 321 6.75 10.03 -0.07
CA VAL A 321 7.86 9.43 -0.83
C VAL A 321 9.17 9.70 -0.09
N VAL A 322 9.86 8.64 0.33
CA VAL A 322 11.07 8.75 1.16
C VAL A 322 12.33 8.68 0.28
N ARG A 323 13.12 9.74 0.28
CA ARG A 323 14.35 9.84 -0.52
C ARG A 323 15.32 8.71 -0.17
N GLY A 324 15.86 8.04 -1.18
CA GLY A 324 16.91 7.03 -1.03
C GLY A 324 16.50 5.76 -0.27
N ALA A 325 15.20 5.60 -0.01
CA ALA A 325 14.65 4.42 0.63
C ALA A 325 14.23 3.38 -0.41
N PHE A 326 14.52 2.12 -0.13
CA PHE A 326 14.22 0.94 -0.94
C PHE A 326 13.03 0.16 -0.34
N HIS A 327 12.60 -0.92 -0.98
CA HIS A 327 11.46 -1.72 -0.51
C HIS A 327 11.69 -2.33 0.87
N GLY A 328 10.80 -2.09 1.84
CA GLY A 328 10.90 -2.63 3.20
C GLY A 328 11.99 -2.00 4.07
N PHE A 329 12.45 -0.80 3.72
CA PHE A 329 13.55 -0.11 4.41
C PHE A 329 13.32 0.09 5.91
N ASP A 330 12.08 0.38 6.28
CA ASP A 330 11.67 0.65 7.66
C ASP A 330 11.65 -0.61 8.54
N LEU A 331 11.38 -1.76 7.95
CA LEU A 331 11.47 -3.06 8.64
C LEU A 331 12.93 -3.53 8.77
N LEU A 332 13.74 -3.27 7.74
CA LEU A 332 15.14 -3.70 7.70
C LEU A 332 16.05 -2.80 8.56
N VAL A 333 15.80 -1.49 8.57
CA VAL A 333 16.58 -0.49 9.30
C VAL A 333 15.65 0.40 10.13
N PRO A 334 14.96 -0.16 11.15
CA PRO A 334 13.93 0.55 11.90
C PRO A 334 14.48 1.74 12.70
N ASP A 335 15.77 1.73 13.04
CA ASP A 335 16.42 2.77 13.82
C ASP A 335 16.88 3.98 13.01
N ALA A 336 16.89 3.91 11.67
CA ALA A 336 17.18 5.05 10.81
C ALA A 336 16.15 6.18 11.02
N GLU A 337 16.62 7.43 10.95
CA GLU A 337 15.72 8.58 11.14
C GLU A 337 14.61 8.62 10.10
N ALA A 338 14.94 8.31 8.84
CA ALA A 338 13.94 8.20 7.77
C ALA A 338 12.87 7.13 8.06
N SER A 339 13.25 5.97 8.61
CA SER A 339 12.33 4.89 9.02
C SER A 339 11.42 5.32 10.18
N LYS A 340 11.96 6.02 11.17
CA LYS A 340 11.19 6.56 12.29
C LYS A 340 10.17 7.59 11.84
N GLN A 341 10.57 8.51 10.96
CA GLN A 341 9.67 9.53 10.39
C GLN A 341 8.57 8.90 9.54
N PHE A 342 8.91 7.91 8.72
CA PHE A 342 7.96 7.13 7.94
C PHE A 342 6.93 6.45 8.85
N SER A 343 7.39 5.72 9.85
CA SER A 343 6.53 5.06 10.82
C SER A 343 5.66 6.04 11.63
N ALA A 344 6.21 7.18 12.04
CA ALA A 344 5.45 8.22 12.74
C ALA A 344 4.34 8.81 11.86
N SER A 345 4.58 8.98 10.55
CA SER A 345 3.62 9.51 9.59
C SER A 345 2.40 8.60 9.46
N TRP A 346 2.59 7.31 9.10
CA TRP A 346 1.45 6.41 8.92
C TRP A 346 0.70 6.12 10.23
N LYS A 347 1.41 6.03 11.37
CA LYS A 347 0.77 5.90 12.69
C LYS A 347 -0.10 7.10 13.03
N SER A 348 0.38 8.31 12.69
CA SER A 348 -0.39 9.55 12.86
C SER A 348 -1.65 9.56 11.99
N ALA A 349 -1.53 9.19 10.71
CA ALA A 349 -2.64 9.11 9.78
C ALA A 349 -3.70 8.10 10.23
N LEU A 350 -3.28 6.90 10.67
CA LEU A 350 -4.19 5.87 11.17
C LEU A 350 -4.94 6.33 12.43
N ARG A 351 -4.24 6.91 13.43
CA ARG A 351 -4.88 7.46 14.63
C ARG A 351 -5.88 8.57 14.29
N LYS A 352 -5.57 9.43 13.34
CA LYS A 352 -6.44 10.53 12.87
C LYS A 352 -7.71 9.97 12.21
N ALA A 353 -7.56 8.93 11.37
CA ALA A 353 -8.70 8.26 10.77
C ALA A 353 -9.62 7.62 11.83
N PHE A 354 -9.05 6.99 12.84
CA PHE A 354 -9.81 6.41 13.95
C PHE A 354 -10.52 7.45 14.82
N ALA A 355 -9.95 8.64 14.99
CA ALA A 355 -10.56 9.70 15.77
C ALA A 355 -11.77 10.34 15.06
N THR A 356 -11.76 10.41 13.74
CA THR A 356 -12.85 11.00 12.95
C THR A 356 -14.04 10.07 12.77
N GLY A 357 -13.83 8.76 12.73
CA GLY A 357 -14.88 7.71 12.75
C GLY A 357 -15.92 7.79 11.63
N LYS A 358 -15.65 8.54 10.56
CA LYS A 358 -16.58 8.68 9.43
C LYS A 358 -16.05 7.90 8.24
N ALA A 359 -16.74 6.81 7.90
CA ALA A 359 -16.75 6.35 6.51
C ALA A 359 -17.29 7.51 5.67
N VAL A 360 -16.54 7.94 4.68
CA VAL A 360 -16.95 8.97 3.72
C VAL A 360 -17.97 8.40 2.77
#